data_5e64d8ec0c7c18c1061c9f1b1ef368b9
#
_entry.id   5e64d8ec0c7c18c1061c9f1b1ef368b9
#
_cell.length_a   1.000
_cell.length_b   1.000
_cell.length_c   1.000
_cell.angle_alpha   90.00
_cell.angle_beta   90.00
_cell.angle_gamma   90.00
#
_symmetry.space_group_name_H-M   'P 1'
#
loop_
_entity.id
_entity.type
_entity.pdbx_description
1 polymer ?
#
loop_
_entity_poly.entity_id
_entity_poly.type
_entity_poly.pdbx_seq_one_letter_code
_entity_poly.pdbx_strand_id
1 'polypeptide(L)'
;MAILIFAVKPQASHFSKDELIKYLSLLNDELKSSGVTGEICIVGGAAMILAFGSRESTRDIDALLLSPEQIRVAAAKVARQQEIPANWLNDGAKGFASDLPIEAKEILQYSHLRVIAPPAQYILAMKCVAARVGLDEHDKEDTRFLIQHLGLRNSEAVLEIVAKYYDAKRIPAKTQYFVREVCDELFFKT
;
A
#
# COMPACT_ATOMS: atom_id res chain seq x y z
N MET A 1 -24.57 -38.26 17.14
CA MET A 1 -23.77 -38.12 15.91
C MET A 1 -23.35 -36.64 15.85
N ALA A 2 -22.13 -36.34 16.30
CA ALA A 2 -21.64 -34.97 16.38
C ALA A 2 -21.06 -34.58 15.01
N ILE A 3 -21.66 -33.58 14.37
CA ILE A 3 -21.13 -33.00 13.13
C ILE A 3 -19.96 -32.11 13.51
N LEU A 4 -18.74 -32.55 13.19
CA LEU A 4 -17.52 -31.77 13.32
C LEU A 4 -17.54 -30.71 12.22
N ILE A 5 -17.92 -29.49 12.57
CA ILE A 5 -17.78 -28.32 11.69
C ILE A 5 -16.28 -28.01 11.69
N PHE A 6 -15.58 -28.45 10.64
CA PHE A 6 -14.23 -27.95 10.37
C PHE A 6 -14.35 -26.47 10.04
N ALA A 7 -13.90 -25.62 10.97
CA ALA A 7 -13.65 -24.24 10.69
C ALA A 7 -12.53 -24.17 9.64
N VAL A 8 -12.90 -23.93 8.39
CA VAL A 8 -11.95 -23.61 7.32
C VAL A 8 -11.24 -22.34 7.75
N LYS A 9 -9.94 -22.43 8.07
CA LYS A 9 -9.11 -21.23 8.27
C LYS A 9 -9.24 -20.40 7.00
N PRO A 10 -9.56 -19.09 7.11
CA PRO A 10 -9.58 -18.25 5.94
C PRO A 10 -8.19 -18.33 5.30
N GLN A 11 -8.15 -18.83 4.07
CA GLN A 11 -6.95 -18.81 3.25
C GLN A 11 -6.51 -17.36 3.13
N ALA A 12 -5.21 -17.06 3.29
CA ALA A 12 -4.71 -15.70 3.15
C ALA A 12 -5.12 -15.20 1.76
N SER A 13 -6.20 -14.42 1.72
CA SER A 13 -6.76 -13.90 0.47
C SER A 13 -5.78 -12.88 -0.08
N HIS A 14 -5.34 -13.09 -1.33
CA HIS A 14 -4.64 -12.09 -2.11
C HIS A 14 -5.66 -11.45 -3.04
N PHE A 15 -5.66 -10.13 -3.10
CA PHE A 15 -6.60 -9.36 -3.91
C PHE A 15 -5.94 -8.96 -5.22
N SER A 16 -6.50 -9.39 -6.32
CA SER A 16 -6.20 -8.92 -7.67
C SER A 16 -6.68 -7.48 -7.88
N LYS A 17 -6.29 -6.86 -8.98
CA LYS A 17 -6.76 -5.51 -9.36
C LYS A 17 -8.29 -5.41 -9.39
N ASP A 18 -8.96 -6.41 -9.98
CA ASP A 18 -10.42 -6.41 -10.12
C ASP A 18 -11.12 -6.56 -8.76
N GLU A 19 -10.56 -7.37 -7.86
CA GLU A 19 -11.08 -7.51 -6.50
C GLU A 19 -10.87 -6.23 -5.68
N LEU A 20 -9.73 -5.55 -5.81
CA LEU A 20 -9.51 -4.26 -5.17
C LEU A 20 -10.56 -3.23 -5.63
N ILE A 21 -10.80 -3.13 -6.94
CA ILE A 21 -11.82 -2.23 -7.52
C ILE A 21 -13.22 -2.60 -7.02
N LYS A 22 -13.56 -3.90 -6.99
CA LYS A 22 -14.82 -4.41 -6.46
C LYS A 22 -15.03 -3.99 -5.00
N TYR A 23 -14.06 -4.24 -4.13
CA TYR A 23 -14.19 -3.93 -2.70
C TYR A 23 -14.22 -2.43 -2.42
N LEU A 24 -13.50 -1.62 -3.19
CA LEU A 24 -13.57 -0.17 -3.11
C LEU A 24 -14.94 0.36 -3.58
N SER A 25 -15.56 -0.25 -4.60
CA SER A 25 -16.93 0.06 -5.00
C SER A 25 -17.93 -0.28 -3.91
N LEU A 26 -17.81 -1.42 -3.26
CA LEU A 26 -18.67 -1.81 -2.13
C LEU A 26 -18.47 -0.87 -0.92
N LEU A 27 -17.25 -0.43 -0.67
CA LEU A 27 -16.95 0.58 0.36
C LEU A 27 -17.67 1.91 0.05
N ASN A 28 -17.65 2.35 -1.21
CA ASN A 28 -18.42 3.51 -1.65
C ASN A 28 -19.92 3.36 -1.35
N ASP A 29 -20.51 2.18 -1.63
CA ASP A 29 -21.93 1.94 -1.43
C ASP A 29 -22.30 1.96 0.07
N GLU A 30 -21.46 1.44 0.94
CA GLU A 30 -21.64 1.54 2.39
C GLU A 30 -21.53 2.98 2.90
N LEU A 31 -20.58 3.76 2.38
CA LEU A 31 -20.46 5.19 2.70
C LEU A 31 -21.67 5.96 2.22
N LYS A 32 -22.14 5.69 0.99
CA LYS A 32 -23.34 6.29 0.41
C LYS A 32 -24.57 6.01 1.27
N SER A 33 -24.77 4.75 1.71
CA SER A 33 -25.90 4.35 2.56
C SER A 33 -25.92 5.07 3.91
N SER A 34 -24.76 5.49 4.38
CA SER A 34 -24.56 6.23 5.63
C SER A 34 -24.57 7.76 5.43
N GLY A 35 -24.73 8.24 4.21
CA GLY A 35 -24.69 9.68 3.88
C GLY A 35 -23.32 10.33 4.10
N VAL A 36 -22.24 9.55 4.04
CA VAL A 36 -20.86 10.01 4.32
C VAL A 36 -20.04 9.96 3.05
N THR A 37 -19.15 10.94 2.87
CA THR A 37 -18.07 10.89 1.87
C THR A 37 -16.75 10.58 2.55
N GLY A 38 -15.93 9.74 1.90
CA GLY A 38 -14.60 9.36 2.39
C GLY A 38 -13.52 9.63 1.34
N GLU A 39 -12.30 9.82 1.81
CA GLU A 39 -11.12 9.84 0.96
C GLU A 39 -10.06 8.92 1.56
N ILE A 40 -9.42 8.12 0.72
CA ILE A 40 -8.31 7.26 1.11
C ILE A 40 -7.11 7.50 0.19
N CYS A 41 -5.93 7.62 0.79
CA CYS A 41 -4.68 7.69 0.06
C CYS A 41 -4.01 6.32 0.15
N ILE A 42 -4.12 5.53 -0.92
CA ILE A 42 -3.56 4.17 -0.97
C ILE A 42 -2.04 4.20 -1.10
N VAL A 43 -1.39 3.29 -0.38
CA VAL A 43 0.06 3.08 -0.41
C VAL A 43 0.38 1.59 -0.53
N GLY A 44 1.62 1.19 -0.37
CA GLY A 44 2.01 -0.22 -0.34
C GLY A 44 1.64 -1.00 -1.61
N GLY A 45 1.25 -2.27 -1.45
CA GLY A 45 0.91 -3.17 -2.55
C GLY A 45 -0.28 -2.71 -3.39
N ALA A 46 -1.30 -2.12 -2.76
CA ALA A 46 -2.48 -1.61 -3.47
C ALA A 46 -2.14 -0.46 -4.42
N ALA A 47 -1.25 0.45 -4.02
CA ALA A 47 -0.76 1.51 -4.90
C ALA A 47 0.07 0.94 -6.06
N MET A 48 0.90 -0.09 -5.82
CA MET A 48 1.67 -0.75 -6.87
C MET A 48 0.76 -1.39 -7.93
N ILE A 49 -0.39 -1.92 -7.52
CA ILE A 49 -1.39 -2.51 -8.43
C ILE A 49 -2.19 -1.42 -9.17
N LEU A 50 -2.80 -0.51 -8.43
CA LEU A 50 -3.83 0.40 -8.98
C LEU A 50 -3.22 1.62 -9.68
N ALA A 51 -2.11 2.17 -9.15
CA ALA A 51 -1.47 3.36 -9.70
C ALA A 51 -0.39 3.04 -10.73
N PHE A 52 0.33 1.91 -10.59
CA PHE A 52 1.50 1.59 -11.40
C PHE A 52 1.35 0.33 -12.26
N GLY A 53 0.41 -0.56 -11.94
CA GLY A 53 0.20 -1.81 -12.67
C GLY A 53 1.40 -2.78 -12.62
N SER A 54 2.23 -2.68 -11.58
CA SER A 54 3.51 -3.38 -11.46
C SER A 54 3.41 -4.69 -10.67
N ARG A 55 2.24 -5.02 -10.16
CA ARG A 55 2.01 -6.16 -9.28
C ARG A 55 0.67 -6.81 -9.58
N GLU A 56 0.58 -8.14 -9.47
CA GLU A 56 -0.64 -8.90 -9.77
C GLU A 56 -1.63 -8.90 -8.62
N SER A 57 -1.13 -8.96 -7.37
CA SER A 57 -2.00 -9.06 -6.19
C SER A 57 -1.36 -8.48 -4.93
N THR A 58 -2.18 -8.20 -3.92
CA THR A 58 -1.77 -7.81 -2.57
C THR A 58 -2.64 -8.49 -1.52
N ARG A 59 -2.18 -8.55 -0.28
CA ARG A 59 -2.94 -9.13 0.84
C ARG A 59 -4.00 -8.20 1.39
N ASP A 60 -3.80 -6.90 1.27
CA ASP A 60 -4.62 -5.86 1.88
C ASP A 60 -4.46 -4.53 1.14
N ILE A 61 -5.24 -3.55 1.55
CA ILE A 61 -5.09 -2.15 1.15
C ILE A 61 -4.56 -1.37 2.35
N ASP A 62 -3.25 -1.04 2.29
CA ASP A 62 -2.68 -0.04 3.17
C ASP A 62 -3.10 1.35 2.69
N ALA A 63 -3.68 2.17 3.58
CA ALA A 63 -4.12 3.51 3.23
C ALA A 63 -3.95 4.51 4.38
N LEU A 64 -3.69 5.76 4.03
CA LEU A 64 -3.85 6.89 4.92
C LEU A 64 -5.29 7.35 4.80
N LEU A 65 -6.06 7.25 5.89
CA LEU A 65 -7.50 7.48 5.89
C LEU A 65 -7.81 8.92 6.31
N LEU A 66 -8.61 9.61 5.50
CA LEU A 66 -9.31 10.83 5.89
C LEU A 66 -10.71 10.44 6.40
N SER A 67 -11.14 10.95 7.56
CA SER A 67 -12.35 10.50 8.27
C SER A 67 -12.29 9.01 8.66
N PRO A 68 -11.27 8.59 9.42
CA PRO A 68 -10.90 7.17 9.57
C PRO A 68 -11.99 6.32 10.24
N GLU A 69 -12.81 6.87 11.12
CA GLU A 69 -13.82 6.10 11.85
C GLU A 69 -14.95 5.62 10.93
N GLN A 70 -15.51 6.50 10.12
CA GLN A 70 -16.60 6.17 9.19
C GLN A 70 -16.13 5.17 8.12
N ILE A 71 -14.92 5.35 7.62
CA ILE A 71 -14.31 4.42 6.65
C ILE A 71 -14.09 3.04 7.28
N ARG A 72 -13.58 2.97 8.51
CA ARG A 72 -13.39 1.69 9.22
C ARG A 72 -14.70 0.97 9.48
N VAL A 73 -15.76 1.69 9.86
CA VAL A 73 -17.09 1.09 10.05
C VAL A 73 -17.62 0.53 8.73
N ALA A 74 -17.54 1.28 7.63
CA ALA A 74 -17.95 0.83 6.31
C ALA A 74 -17.10 -0.37 5.83
N ALA A 75 -15.78 -0.31 5.99
CA ALA A 75 -14.87 -1.41 5.64
C ALA A 75 -15.17 -2.70 6.42
N ALA A 76 -15.50 -2.59 7.71
CA ALA A 76 -15.89 -3.76 8.52
C ALA A 76 -17.21 -4.39 8.05
N LYS A 77 -18.15 -3.61 7.51
CA LYS A 77 -19.38 -4.14 6.91
C LYS A 77 -19.07 -4.89 5.60
N VAL A 78 -18.25 -4.29 4.73
CA VAL A 78 -17.80 -4.96 3.49
C VAL A 78 -17.08 -6.28 3.81
N ALA A 79 -16.19 -6.29 4.80
CA ALA A 79 -15.48 -7.50 5.21
C ALA A 79 -16.44 -8.63 5.60
N ARG A 80 -17.47 -8.33 6.39
CA ARG A 80 -18.47 -9.31 6.80
C ARG A 80 -19.35 -9.81 5.64
N GLN A 81 -19.77 -8.90 4.74
CA GLN A 81 -20.64 -9.23 3.60
C GLN A 81 -19.91 -10.07 2.56
N GLN A 82 -18.61 -9.85 2.38
CA GLN A 82 -17.79 -10.53 1.36
C GLN A 82 -16.94 -11.67 1.94
N GLU A 83 -17.05 -11.95 3.25
CA GLU A 83 -16.28 -13.00 3.96
C GLU A 83 -14.75 -12.86 3.77
N ILE A 84 -14.26 -11.61 3.70
CA ILE A 84 -12.84 -11.29 3.59
C ILE A 84 -12.25 -10.85 4.94
N PRO A 85 -10.92 -10.87 5.09
CA PRO A 85 -10.27 -10.45 6.34
C PRO A 85 -10.70 -9.06 6.81
N ALA A 86 -10.95 -8.90 8.10
CA ALA A 86 -11.42 -7.62 8.67
C ALA A 86 -10.43 -6.47 8.48
N ASN A 87 -9.14 -6.79 8.30
CA ASN A 87 -8.06 -5.83 8.04
C ASN A 87 -7.73 -5.66 6.54
N TRP A 88 -8.64 -6.05 5.65
CA TRP A 88 -8.45 -5.90 4.20
C TRP A 88 -8.16 -4.46 3.77
N LEU A 89 -8.70 -3.49 4.51
CA LEU A 89 -8.38 -2.07 4.43
C LEU A 89 -7.89 -1.64 5.82
N ASN A 90 -6.69 -1.13 5.89
CA ASN A 90 -6.05 -0.76 7.16
C ASN A 90 -5.19 0.50 7.02
N ASP A 91 -4.81 1.10 8.15
CA ASP A 91 -3.92 2.26 8.21
C ASP A 91 -2.56 1.94 8.86
N GLY A 92 -2.13 0.68 8.81
CA GLY A 92 -0.86 0.20 9.37
C GLY A 92 0.36 0.94 8.81
N ALA A 93 0.27 1.41 7.58
CA ALA A 93 1.32 2.20 6.93
C ALA A 93 1.49 3.62 7.50
N LYS A 94 0.57 4.12 8.35
CA LYS A 94 0.61 5.49 8.91
C LYS A 94 1.91 5.81 9.64
N GLY A 95 2.50 4.84 10.34
CA GLY A 95 3.78 5.01 11.05
C GLY A 95 4.97 5.30 10.13
N PHE A 96 4.85 4.97 8.84
CA PHE A 96 5.87 5.21 7.81
C PHE A 96 5.54 6.42 6.93
N ALA A 97 4.41 7.09 7.11
CA ALA A 97 4.09 8.28 6.34
C ALA A 97 5.10 9.41 6.62
N SER A 98 5.45 10.16 5.57
CA SER A 98 6.24 11.39 5.70
C SER A 98 5.41 12.49 6.33
N ASP A 99 6.06 13.44 7.00
CA ASP A 99 5.42 14.65 7.55
C ASP A 99 5.17 15.72 6.47
N LEU A 100 5.73 15.53 5.27
CA LEU A 100 5.51 16.44 4.16
C LEU A 100 4.13 16.25 3.53
N PRO A 101 3.52 17.32 3.02
CA PRO A 101 2.29 17.24 2.25
C PRO A 101 2.41 16.25 1.09
N ILE A 102 1.38 15.44 0.90
CA ILE A 102 1.34 14.46 -0.19
C ILE A 102 0.70 15.10 -1.43
N GLU A 103 1.47 15.23 -2.50
CA GLU A 103 0.96 15.61 -3.83
C GLU A 103 0.33 14.39 -4.52
N ALA A 104 -0.78 13.89 -3.94
CA ALA A 104 -1.42 12.69 -4.44
C ALA A 104 -2.23 12.96 -5.71
N LYS A 105 -2.28 11.94 -6.58
CA LYS A 105 -3.13 11.92 -7.77
C LYS A 105 -4.35 11.06 -7.55
N GLU A 106 -5.46 11.45 -8.15
CA GLU A 106 -6.68 10.65 -8.16
C GLU A 106 -6.49 9.38 -9.01
N ILE A 107 -6.86 8.24 -8.42
CA ILE A 107 -6.80 6.92 -9.06
C ILE A 107 -8.20 6.42 -9.41
N LEU A 108 -9.14 6.55 -8.47
CA LEU A 108 -10.55 6.20 -8.66
C LEU A 108 -11.42 7.25 -7.99
N GLN A 109 -12.52 7.61 -8.67
CA GLN A 109 -13.54 8.51 -8.16
C GLN A 109 -14.91 7.83 -8.19
N TYR A 110 -15.49 7.67 -7.03
CA TYR A 110 -16.87 7.23 -6.85
C TYR A 110 -17.72 8.38 -6.30
N SER A 111 -19.04 8.17 -6.16
CA SER A 111 -19.95 9.20 -5.66
C SER A 111 -19.69 9.61 -4.20
N HIS A 112 -19.20 8.69 -3.38
CA HIS A 112 -18.96 8.89 -1.93
C HIS A 112 -17.57 8.43 -1.47
N LEU A 113 -16.72 7.97 -2.39
CA LEU A 113 -15.35 7.58 -2.08
C LEU A 113 -14.40 8.11 -3.14
N ARG A 114 -13.36 8.82 -2.70
CA ARG A 114 -12.23 9.23 -3.50
C ARG A 114 -11.00 8.42 -3.12
N VAL A 115 -10.34 7.82 -4.12
CA VAL A 115 -9.12 7.04 -3.94
C VAL A 115 -7.98 7.78 -4.63
N ILE A 116 -6.99 8.15 -3.86
CA ILE A 116 -5.80 8.85 -4.34
C ILE A 116 -4.54 8.03 -4.04
N ALA A 117 -3.44 8.30 -4.74
CA ALA A 117 -2.14 7.69 -4.46
C ALA A 117 -1.02 8.75 -4.53
N PRO A 118 0.03 8.63 -3.69
CA PRO A 118 1.18 9.50 -3.75
C PRO A 118 1.99 9.28 -5.03
N PRO A 119 2.88 10.22 -5.40
CA PRO A 119 3.79 10.04 -6.52
C PRO A 119 4.80 8.91 -6.25
N ALA A 120 5.36 8.34 -7.32
CA ALA A 120 6.30 7.22 -7.26
C ALA A 120 7.50 7.48 -6.32
N GLN A 121 8.01 8.72 -6.29
CA GLN A 121 9.11 9.10 -5.39
C GLN A 121 8.74 8.94 -3.91
N TYR A 122 7.52 9.34 -3.53
CA TYR A 122 7.03 9.18 -2.16
C TYR A 122 6.90 7.70 -1.79
N ILE A 123 6.30 6.89 -2.67
CA ILE A 123 6.14 5.45 -2.42
C ILE A 123 7.51 4.76 -2.35
N LEU A 124 8.47 5.13 -3.21
CA LEU A 124 9.84 4.63 -3.14
C LEU A 124 10.48 4.93 -1.78
N ALA A 125 10.43 6.20 -1.34
CA ALA A 125 10.98 6.61 -0.05
C ALA A 125 10.35 5.85 1.11
N MET A 126 9.02 5.71 1.10
CA MET A 126 8.26 4.99 2.11
C MET A 126 8.63 3.51 2.16
N LYS A 127 8.76 2.83 1.00
CA LYS A 127 9.20 1.45 0.92
C LYS A 127 10.63 1.25 1.44
N CYS A 128 11.55 2.14 1.10
CA CYS A 128 12.93 2.07 1.59
C CYS A 128 13.01 2.17 3.14
N VAL A 129 12.20 3.03 3.76
CA VAL A 129 12.16 3.20 5.22
C VAL A 129 11.45 2.03 5.90
N ALA A 130 10.36 1.53 5.32
CA ALA A 130 9.56 0.43 5.86
C ALA A 130 10.17 -0.95 5.63
N ALA A 131 11.08 -1.11 4.66
CA ALA A 131 11.61 -2.40 4.20
C ALA A 131 12.01 -3.33 5.35
N ARG A 132 11.59 -4.59 5.26
CA ARG A 132 11.94 -5.67 6.17
C ARG A 132 13.08 -6.47 5.55
N VAL A 133 14.32 -6.09 5.85
CA VAL A 133 15.51 -6.72 5.28
C VAL A 133 15.49 -8.22 5.55
N GLY A 134 15.59 -9.02 4.47
CA GLY A 134 15.64 -10.48 4.53
C GLY A 134 14.31 -11.21 4.77
N LEU A 135 13.17 -10.51 4.87
CA LEU A 135 11.88 -11.11 5.20
C LEU A 135 10.81 -10.99 4.10
N ASP A 136 10.94 -10.05 3.15
CA ASP A 136 9.90 -9.81 2.15
C ASP A 136 10.53 -9.50 0.78
N GLU A 137 10.46 -10.47 -0.13
CA GLU A 137 10.96 -10.31 -1.51
C GLU A 137 10.14 -9.28 -2.29
N HIS A 138 8.86 -9.13 -1.97
CA HIS A 138 8.01 -8.12 -2.61
C HIS A 138 8.46 -6.68 -2.35
N ASP A 139 9.06 -6.39 -1.20
CA ASP A 139 9.62 -5.06 -0.93
C ASP A 139 10.78 -4.75 -1.87
N LYS A 140 11.62 -5.75 -2.20
CA LYS A 140 12.70 -5.60 -3.18
C LYS A 140 12.15 -5.42 -4.60
N GLU A 141 11.19 -6.25 -5.01
CA GLU A 141 10.58 -6.20 -6.34
C GLU A 141 9.93 -4.83 -6.60
N ASP A 142 9.10 -4.37 -5.67
CA ASP A 142 8.44 -3.07 -5.76
C ASP A 142 9.48 -1.92 -5.81
N THR A 143 10.54 -2.01 -4.99
CA THR A 143 11.62 -1.01 -4.97
C THR A 143 12.39 -0.99 -6.29
N ARG A 144 12.75 -2.16 -6.85
CA ARG A 144 13.38 -2.27 -8.18
C ARG A 144 12.52 -1.63 -9.27
N PHE A 145 11.22 -1.96 -9.28
CA PHE A 145 10.29 -1.37 -10.23
C PHE A 145 10.29 0.17 -10.13
N LEU A 146 10.16 0.72 -8.92
CA LEU A 146 10.11 2.17 -8.72
C LEU A 146 11.43 2.87 -9.11
N ILE A 147 12.58 2.25 -8.83
CA ILE A 147 13.90 2.75 -9.26
C ILE A 147 13.96 2.84 -10.79
N GLN A 148 13.54 1.79 -11.50
CA GLN A 148 13.49 1.76 -12.97
C GLN A 148 12.47 2.75 -13.53
N HIS A 149 11.27 2.78 -12.96
CA HIS A 149 10.19 3.70 -13.36
C HIS A 149 10.59 5.17 -13.26
N LEU A 150 11.39 5.51 -12.23
CA LEU A 150 11.92 6.87 -12.00
C LEU A 150 13.21 7.16 -12.78
N GLY A 151 13.76 6.17 -13.50
CA GLY A 151 15.01 6.32 -14.25
C GLY A 151 16.25 6.52 -13.39
N LEU A 152 16.22 6.11 -12.12
CA LEU A 152 17.36 6.23 -11.21
C LEU A 152 18.46 5.23 -11.61
N ARG A 153 19.73 5.57 -11.33
CA ARG A 153 20.88 4.82 -11.83
C ARG A 153 21.85 4.36 -10.75
N ASN A 154 21.69 4.81 -9.53
CA ASN A 154 22.59 4.47 -8.40
C ASN A 154 21.87 4.63 -7.06
N SER A 155 22.50 4.12 -6.01
CA SER A 155 21.98 4.15 -4.64
C SER A 155 21.90 5.57 -4.05
N GLU A 156 22.82 6.44 -4.44
CA GLU A 156 22.87 7.83 -3.98
C GLU A 156 21.61 8.59 -4.38
N ALA A 157 21.20 8.47 -5.67
CA ALA A 157 19.97 9.11 -6.16
C ALA A 157 18.70 8.59 -5.45
N VAL A 158 18.66 7.31 -5.09
CA VAL A 158 17.57 6.73 -4.29
C VAL A 158 17.58 7.31 -2.88
N LEU A 159 18.75 7.39 -2.23
CA LEU A 159 18.90 7.93 -0.88
C LEU A 159 18.59 9.44 -0.81
N GLU A 160 18.87 10.20 -1.88
CA GLU A 160 18.46 11.60 -1.99
C GLU A 160 16.93 11.73 -1.99
N ILE A 161 16.22 10.84 -2.70
CA ILE A 161 14.74 10.81 -2.64
C ILE A 161 14.27 10.48 -1.23
N VAL A 162 14.86 9.49 -0.55
CA VAL A 162 14.51 9.17 0.84
C VAL A 162 14.73 10.39 1.75
N ALA A 163 15.86 11.08 1.63
CA ALA A 163 16.20 12.26 2.42
C ALA A 163 15.28 13.47 2.11
N LYS A 164 14.67 13.53 0.93
CA LYS A 164 13.67 14.56 0.59
C LYS A 164 12.39 14.42 1.44
N TYR A 165 11.99 13.17 1.76
CA TYR A 165 10.72 12.91 2.44
C TYR A 165 10.87 12.65 3.94
N TYR A 166 12.06 12.29 4.42
CA TYR A 166 12.29 11.92 5.81
C TYR A 166 13.51 12.62 6.41
N ASP A 167 13.33 13.18 7.59
CA ASP A 167 14.47 13.66 8.37
C ASP A 167 15.43 12.50 8.69
N ALA A 168 16.74 12.81 8.78
CA ALA A 168 17.78 11.82 9.03
C ALA A 168 17.52 10.94 10.27
N LYS A 169 16.87 11.50 11.31
CA LYS A 169 16.50 10.77 12.53
C LYS A 169 15.41 9.71 12.31
N ARG A 170 14.62 9.85 11.25
CA ARG A 170 13.53 8.92 10.87
C ARG A 170 13.98 7.85 9.89
N ILE A 171 15.19 7.97 9.33
CA ILE A 171 15.74 7.00 8.39
C ILE A 171 16.51 5.91 9.16
N PRO A 172 15.99 4.67 9.25
CA PRO A 172 16.70 3.60 9.93
C PRO A 172 18.02 3.27 9.24
N ALA A 173 19.05 2.90 10.00
CA ALA A 173 20.36 2.51 9.44
C ALA A 173 20.23 1.39 8.37
N LYS A 174 19.30 0.45 8.56
CA LYS A 174 19.00 -0.63 7.61
C LYS A 174 18.62 -0.13 6.21
N THR A 175 18.04 1.08 6.10
CA THR A 175 17.59 1.66 4.82
C THR A 175 18.74 1.81 3.83
N GLN A 176 19.92 2.26 4.29
CA GLN A 176 21.09 2.41 3.42
C GLN A 176 21.57 1.05 2.88
N TYR A 177 21.60 0.03 3.73
CA TYR A 177 21.97 -1.33 3.32
C TYR A 177 20.97 -1.91 2.31
N PHE A 178 19.68 -1.78 2.59
CA PHE A 178 18.62 -2.23 1.70
C PHE A 178 18.69 -1.57 0.32
N VAL A 179 18.84 -0.24 0.28
CA VAL A 179 18.93 0.52 -0.99
C VAL A 179 20.16 0.09 -1.79
N ARG A 180 21.34 -0.05 -1.15
CA ARG A 180 22.54 -0.52 -1.83
C ARG A 180 22.37 -1.94 -2.37
N GLU A 181 21.85 -2.86 -1.56
CA GLU A 181 21.61 -4.24 -1.96
C GLU A 181 20.69 -4.30 -3.20
N VAL A 182 19.57 -3.57 -3.21
CA VAL A 182 18.64 -3.53 -4.35
C VAL A 182 19.29 -2.93 -5.59
N CYS A 183 20.07 -1.85 -5.45
CA CYS A 183 20.78 -1.23 -6.57
C CYS A 183 21.89 -2.14 -7.12
N ASP A 184 22.66 -2.81 -6.25
CA ASP A 184 23.71 -3.74 -6.65
C ASP A 184 23.12 -4.94 -7.43
N GLU A 185 21.99 -5.47 -6.97
CA GLU A 185 21.27 -6.52 -7.69
C GLU A 185 20.72 -6.05 -9.03
N LEU A 186 20.28 -4.80 -9.11
CA LEU A 186 19.66 -4.25 -10.32
C LEU A 186 20.68 -3.85 -11.40
N PHE A 187 21.87 -3.36 -11.01
CA PHE A 187 22.80 -2.75 -11.94
C PHE A 187 24.11 -3.54 -12.14
N PHE A 188 24.50 -4.42 -11.23
CA PHE A 188 25.80 -5.08 -11.22
C PHE A 188 25.75 -6.62 -11.15
N LYS A 189 24.61 -7.23 -10.78
CA LYS A 189 24.45 -8.69 -10.90
C LYS A 189 23.98 -9.04 -12.28
N THR A 190 24.87 -9.48 -13.12
CA THR A 190 24.64 -10.23 -14.37
C THR A 190 24.49 -11.70 -14.07
#